data_35f793b1b9b43db90985fa1f4ce578f4
#
_entry.id   35f793b1b9b43db90985fa1f4ce578f4
#
_cell.length_a   1.000
_cell.length_b   1.000
_cell.length_c   1.000
_cell.angle_alpha   90.00
_cell.angle_beta   90.00
_cell.angle_gamma   90.00
#
_symmetry.space_group_name_H-M   'P 1'
#
loop_
_entity.id
_entity.type
_entity.pdbx_description
1 polymer ?
#
loop_
_entity_poly.entity_id
_entity_poly.type
_entity_poly.pdbx_seq_one_letter_code
_entity_poly.pdbx_strand_id
1 'polypeptide(L)' 'MFSVIVVDDEMMIRTSISAFINNCDVGFEVVGTFRDGSDAIKYLEENNVDLVISDIRMVQVSGIDLAQYIYENKPWT' A
#
# COMPACT_ATOMS: atom_id res chain seq x y z
N MET A 1 -15.59 2.79 -5.58
CA MET A 1 -14.20 3.23 -5.74
C MET A 1 -13.24 2.09 -5.44
N PHE A 2 -12.13 2.06 -6.16
CA PHE A 2 -11.10 1.08 -5.87
C PHE A 2 -10.26 1.55 -4.69
N SER A 3 -9.99 0.65 -3.76
CA SER A 3 -9.21 0.96 -2.55
C SER A 3 -7.72 0.79 -2.81
N VAL A 4 -6.94 1.73 -2.29
CA VAL A 4 -5.48 1.77 -2.46
C VAL A 4 -4.83 1.94 -1.10
N ILE A 5 -3.74 1.21 -0.85
CA ILE A 5 -2.84 1.53 0.26
C ILE A 5 -1.48 1.96 -0.30
N VAL A 6 -0.82 2.85 0.43
CA VAL A 6 0.50 3.38 0.07
C VAL A 6 1.48 2.98 1.14
N VAL A 7 2.58 2.34 0.75
CA VAL A 7 3.60 1.82 1.67
C VAL A 7 4.95 2.43 1.29
N ASP A 8 5.50 3.26 2.17
CA ASP A 8 6.79 3.91 1.95
C ASP A 8 7.33 4.37 3.29
N ASP A 9 8.61 4.23 3.54
CA ASP A 9 9.22 4.62 4.81
C ASP A 9 9.39 6.14 4.95
N GLU A 10 9.21 6.89 3.87
CA GLU A 10 9.28 8.36 3.90
C GLU A 10 7.88 8.97 3.96
N MET A 11 7.61 9.68 5.06
CA MET A 11 6.30 10.29 5.29
C MET A 11 5.91 11.27 4.18
N MET A 12 6.86 12.07 3.70
CA MET A 12 6.56 13.06 2.66
C MET A 12 6.12 12.39 1.36
N ILE A 13 6.72 11.26 1.02
CA ILE A 13 6.35 10.50 -0.18
C ILE A 13 4.96 9.91 0.00
N ARG A 14 4.67 9.27 1.16
CA ARG A 14 3.34 8.73 1.44
C ARG A 14 2.27 9.81 1.32
N THR A 15 2.53 10.96 1.93
CA THR A 15 1.59 12.09 1.92
C THR A 15 1.37 12.62 0.51
N SER A 16 2.45 12.76 -0.27
CA SER A 16 2.37 13.30 -1.64
C SER A 16 1.59 12.36 -2.56
N ILE A 17 1.88 11.06 -2.50
CA ILE A 17 1.19 10.06 -3.33
C ILE A 17 -0.29 9.99 -2.93
N SER A 18 -0.58 9.98 -1.63
CA SER A 18 -1.95 9.91 -1.14
C SER A 18 -2.76 11.13 -1.57
N ALA A 19 -2.18 12.32 -1.47
CA ALA A 19 -2.84 13.54 -1.90
C ALA A 19 -3.09 13.53 -3.40
N PHE A 20 -2.11 13.09 -4.19
CA PHE A 20 -2.26 12.98 -5.64
C PHE A 20 -3.42 12.06 -6.01
N ILE A 21 -3.46 10.87 -5.42
CA ILE A 21 -4.50 9.88 -5.73
C ILE A 21 -5.87 10.39 -5.31
N ASN A 22 -5.99 10.95 -4.11
CA ASN A 22 -7.28 11.43 -3.59
C ASN A 22 -7.79 12.67 -4.33
N ASN A 23 -6.88 13.45 -4.93
CA ASN A 23 -7.27 14.64 -5.69
C ASN A 23 -7.49 14.34 -7.18
N CYS A 24 -7.07 13.18 -7.67
CA CYS A 24 -7.35 12.75 -9.03
C CYS A 24 -8.69 12.04 -9.05
N ASP A 25 -9.61 12.49 -9.88
CA ASP A 25 -10.94 11.88 -10.00
C ASP A 25 -10.86 10.68 -10.94
N VAL A 26 -10.13 9.63 -10.53
CA VAL A 26 -9.88 8.45 -11.35
C VAL A 26 -10.49 7.17 -10.76
N GLY A 27 -11.32 7.29 -9.72
CA GLY A 27 -12.00 6.14 -9.13
C GLY A 27 -11.18 5.38 -8.10
N PHE A 28 -10.09 5.95 -7.58
CA PHE A 28 -9.28 5.36 -6.53
C PHE A 28 -9.38 6.18 -5.24
N GLU A 29 -9.31 5.47 -4.12
CA GLU A 29 -9.34 6.08 -2.80
C GLU A 29 -8.26 5.46 -1.93
N VAL A 30 -7.40 6.29 -1.33
CA VAL A 30 -6.38 5.81 -0.40
C VAL A 30 -7.05 5.53 0.95
N VAL A 31 -7.05 4.26 1.35
CA VAL A 31 -7.69 3.81 2.60
C VAL A 31 -6.68 3.59 3.73
N GLY A 32 -5.39 3.62 3.44
CA GLY A 32 -4.36 3.51 4.46
C GLY A 32 -3.00 3.82 3.92
N THR A 33 -2.13 4.27 4.81
CA THR A 33 -0.72 4.53 4.50
C THR A 33 0.12 3.86 5.58
N PHE A 34 1.24 3.27 5.20
CA PHE A 34 2.08 2.49 6.10
C PHE A 34 3.55 2.80 5.86
N ARG A 35 4.33 2.78 6.91
CA ARG A 35 5.76 3.10 6.84
C ARG A 35 6.63 1.91 6.45
N ASP A 36 6.11 0.70 6.57
CA ASP A 36 6.83 -0.51 6.17
C ASP A 36 5.87 -1.63 5.77
N GLY A 37 6.45 -2.70 5.20
CA GLY A 37 5.67 -3.82 4.71
C GLY A 37 5.00 -4.63 5.80
N SER A 38 5.57 -4.67 7.02
CA SER A 38 4.98 -5.45 8.10
C SER A 38 3.65 -4.86 8.55
N ASP A 39 3.56 -3.53 8.65
CA ASP A 39 2.30 -2.86 9.00
C ASP A 39 1.26 -3.04 7.88
N ALA A 40 1.71 -2.98 6.62
CA ALA A 40 0.83 -3.23 5.48
C ALA A 40 0.26 -4.65 5.49
N ILE A 41 1.09 -5.64 5.81
CA ILE A 41 0.64 -7.03 5.89
C ILE A 41 -0.40 -7.20 7.00
N LYS A 42 -0.20 -6.59 8.15
CA LYS A 42 -1.18 -6.65 9.24
C LYS A 42 -2.52 -6.09 8.79
N TYR A 43 -2.51 -5.00 8.06
CA TYR A 43 -3.74 -4.42 7.52
C TYR A 43 -4.40 -5.36 6.51
N LEU A 44 -3.61 -5.96 5.63
CA LEU A 44 -4.11 -6.88 4.60
C LEU A 44 -4.66 -8.18 5.17
N GLU A 45 -4.21 -8.60 6.34
CA GLU A 45 -4.76 -9.79 7.01
C GLU A 45 -6.24 -9.63 7.34
N GLU A 46 -6.68 -8.40 7.60
CA GLU A 46 -8.05 -8.10 8.02
C GLU A 46 -8.86 -7.35 6.98
N ASN A 47 -8.21 -6.85 5.92
CA ASN A 47 -8.86 -5.98 4.94
C ASN A 47 -8.43 -6.37 3.53
N ASN A 48 -9.33 -6.20 2.58
CA ASN A 48 -9.02 -6.38 1.16
C ASN A 48 -8.85 -5.01 0.51
N VAL A 49 -7.82 -4.90 -0.33
CA VAL A 49 -7.60 -3.68 -1.12
C VAL A 49 -7.40 -4.06 -2.58
N ASP A 50 -7.63 -3.11 -3.46
CA ASP A 50 -7.53 -3.35 -4.90
C ASP A 50 -6.11 -3.10 -5.43
N LEU A 51 -5.38 -2.17 -4.81
CA LEU A 51 -4.06 -1.77 -5.29
C LEU A 51 -3.14 -1.44 -4.12
N VAL A 52 -1.89 -1.88 -4.22
CA VAL A 52 -0.83 -1.51 -3.27
C VAL A 52 0.25 -0.77 -4.05
N ILE A 53 0.59 0.44 -3.60
CA ILE A 53 1.73 1.19 -4.11
C ILE A 53 2.79 1.14 -3.03
N SER A 54 3.95 0.57 -3.35
CA SER A 54 5.00 0.33 -2.35
C SER A 54 6.38 0.68 -2.86
N ASP A 55 7.20 1.26 -1.98
CA ASP A 55 8.63 1.33 -2.20
C ASP A 55 9.23 -0.09 -2.11
N ILE A 56 10.32 -0.32 -2.83
CA ILE A 56 11.01 -1.61 -2.83
C ILE A 56 11.88 -1.76 -1.58
N ARG A 57 12.52 -0.68 -1.14
CA ARG A 57 13.43 -0.70 0.00
C ARG A 57 12.78 -0.13 1.23
N MET A 58 12.51 -0.99 2.20
CA MET A 58 11.95 -0.60 3.49
C MET A 58 12.68 -1.31 4.61
N VAL A 59 12.55 -0.75 5.83
CA VAL A 59 13.38 -1.14 6.96
C VAL A 59 13.15 -2.58 7.41
N GLN A 60 11.91 -3.03 7.50
CA GLN A 60 11.60 -4.36 8.05
C GLN A 60 11.20 -5.36 6.97
N VAL A 61 10.11 -5.11 6.30
CA VAL A 61 9.63 -5.97 5.22
C VAL A 61 9.70 -5.17 3.93
N SER A 62 10.54 -5.62 3.00
CA SER A 62 10.76 -4.93 1.73
C SER A 62 9.52 -4.99 0.84
N GLY A 63 9.49 -4.13 -0.19
CA GLY A 63 8.42 -4.16 -1.18
C GLY A 63 8.35 -5.49 -1.92
N ILE A 64 9.48 -6.18 -2.09
CA ILE A 64 9.52 -7.50 -2.72
C ILE A 64 8.86 -8.54 -1.81
N ASP A 65 9.16 -8.52 -0.51
CA ASP A 65 8.54 -9.43 0.47
C ASP A 65 7.03 -9.16 0.56
N LEU A 66 6.63 -7.89 0.53
CA LEU A 66 5.23 -7.51 0.53
C LEU A 66 4.52 -8.03 -0.73
N ALA A 67 5.16 -7.89 -1.90
CA ALA A 67 4.60 -8.39 -3.16
C ALA A 67 4.42 -9.90 -3.13
N GLN A 68 5.36 -10.64 -2.55
CA GLN A 68 5.26 -12.09 -2.41
C GLN A 68 4.10 -12.48 -1.49
N TYR A 69 3.94 -11.78 -0.37
CA TYR A 69 2.80 -12.01 0.53
C TYR A 69 1.48 -11.83 -0.23
N ILE A 70 1.35 -10.75 -0.99
CA ILE A 70 0.14 -10.46 -1.75
C ILE A 70 -0.13 -11.54 -2.78
N TYR A 71 0.90 -11.94 -3.51
CA TYR A 71 0.76 -13.00 -4.51
C TYR A 71 0.24 -14.30 -3.91
N GLU A 72 0.76 -14.67 -2.72
CA GLU A 72 0.40 -15.93 -2.07
C GLU A 72 -0.95 -15.89 -1.36
N ASN A 73 -1.31 -14.75 -0.78
CA ASN A 73 -2.46 -14.63 0.13
C ASN A 73 -3.59 -13.75 -0.40
N LYS A 74 -3.29 -12.82 -1.30
CA LYS A 74 -4.24 -11.83 -1.80
C LYS A 74 -4.09 -11.68 -3.33
N PRO A 75 -4.27 -12.74 -4.11
CA PRO A 75 -3.98 -12.68 -5.55
C PRO A 75 -4.91 -11.73 -6.34
N TRP A 76 -5.97 -11.25 -5.72
CA TRP A 76 -6.88 -10.28 -6.34
C TRP A 76 -6.42 -8.83 -6.18
N THR A 77 -5.37 -8.58 -5.41
CA THR A 77 -4.82 -7.24 -5.17
C THR A 77 -3.78 -6.86 -6.19
#